data_9c5f62cc4d5b318b961c72bdfcdff838
#
_entry.id   9c5f62cc4d5b318b961c72bdfcdff838
#
_cell.length_a   1.000
_cell.length_b   1.000
_cell.length_c   1.000
_cell.angle_alpha   90.00
_cell.angle_beta   90.00
_cell.angle_gamma   90.00
#
_symmetry.space_group_name_H-M   'P 1'
#
loop_
_entity.id
_entity.type
_entity.pdbx_description
1 polymer ?
#
loop_
_entity_poly.entity_id
_entity_poly.type
_entity_poly.pdbx_seq_one_letter_code
_entity_poly.pdbx_strand_id
1 'polypeptide(L)'
;YETQTFIDGMHVLNPYTSNGINTPSRSRYSTFMFSGVNFASGGASQEYGEALSAVLPLETKDYSKVDKVGVNASVVGVGGGGTKTLDRGSLSVDLNYQNLSLYDKVYSGRTEFERPYRMFSGATQFRHTPGDATVFKIYAQYDRTDFSAYEGDERRLFALAEDNIYVNATFRYRAAGGWDWFAGAAYSYYNREVNAAAVSGDNWLERQWELHLKTKMSRRFSSVFHLDMGVESYIRNYRNCYLYSDIDDANQMSPTISAGFFSAAYYPLERLKAELSFRTEYTSLNRKMNFSPRLAVNYYLGDMMLSGIVGRYTQLPENDWLVRNRKLMSEVCMQYNLGMQYGYEGRFYKAELYYKDYSRLVLEETDAGTGSVLLTSGGYGYSR
;
A
#
# COMPACT_ATOMS: atom_id res chain seq x y z
N TYR A 1 1.85 -9.23 1.18
CA TYR A 1 1.81 -8.44 -0.09
C TYR A 1 0.38 -8.24 -0.61
N GLU A 2 -0.60 -9.03 -0.13
CA GLU A 2 -2.01 -8.94 -0.52
C GLU A 2 -2.70 -7.62 -0.12
N THR A 3 -2.15 -6.89 0.84
CA THR A 3 -2.66 -5.59 1.28
C THR A 3 -1.88 -4.47 0.62
N GLN A 4 -2.58 -3.54 -0.01
CA GLN A 4 -1.98 -2.39 -0.67
C GLN A 4 -2.28 -1.10 0.08
N THR A 5 -1.31 -0.18 0.09
CA THR A 5 -1.43 1.13 0.73
C THR A 5 -1.46 2.23 -0.31
N PHE A 6 -2.35 3.19 -0.09
CA PHE A 6 -2.49 4.38 -0.95
C PHE A 6 -2.46 5.63 -0.08
N ILE A 7 -1.77 6.67 -0.54
CA ILE A 7 -1.76 8.00 0.09
C ILE A 7 -2.42 9.00 -0.84
N ASP A 8 -3.50 9.65 -0.39
CA ASP A 8 -4.34 10.55 -1.18
C ASP A 8 -4.80 9.94 -2.52
N GLY A 9 -5.05 8.62 -2.54
CA GLY A 9 -5.47 7.86 -3.72
C GLY A 9 -4.34 7.36 -4.62
N MET A 10 -3.07 7.62 -4.27
CA MET A 10 -1.88 7.22 -5.02
C MET A 10 -1.15 6.06 -4.33
N HIS A 11 -0.75 5.06 -5.10
CA HIS A 11 -0.12 3.83 -4.60
C HIS A 11 1.24 4.08 -3.95
N VAL A 12 1.55 3.27 -2.94
CA VAL A 12 2.82 3.24 -2.22
C VAL A 12 3.47 1.88 -2.38
N LEU A 13 4.64 1.83 -3.00
CA LEU A 13 5.34 0.57 -3.31
C LEU A 13 5.74 -0.22 -2.06
N ASN A 14 6.30 0.44 -1.04
CA ASN A 14 6.75 -0.20 0.20
C ASN A 14 6.29 0.60 1.43
N PRO A 15 5.14 0.24 2.03
CA PRO A 15 4.55 1.02 3.12
C PRO A 15 5.11 0.69 4.51
N TYR A 16 5.93 -0.35 4.65
CA TYR A 16 6.40 -0.84 5.95
C TYR A 16 7.92 -0.72 6.09
N THR A 17 8.37 -0.64 7.34
CA THR A 17 9.80 -0.75 7.66
C THR A 17 10.29 -2.18 7.43
N SER A 18 11.56 -2.34 7.10
CA SER A 18 12.18 -3.66 7.04
C SER A 18 12.05 -4.40 8.36
N ASN A 19 11.75 -5.68 8.27
CA ASN A 19 11.78 -6.58 9.41
C ASN A 19 13.23 -6.92 9.74
N GLY A 20 13.64 -6.57 10.96
CA GLY A 20 14.79 -7.21 11.58
C GLY A 20 14.36 -8.46 12.34
N ILE A 21 15.33 -9.30 12.69
CA ILE A 21 15.10 -10.46 13.53
C ILE A 21 14.44 -10.01 14.84
N ASN A 22 13.29 -10.58 15.16
CA ASN A 22 12.48 -10.25 16.34
C ASN A 22 12.02 -8.77 16.43
N THR A 23 12.10 -8.01 15.34
CA THR A 23 11.55 -6.66 15.25
C THR A 23 10.29 -6.69 14.38
N PRO A 24 9.12 -6.26 14.90
CA PRO A 24 7.91 -6.25 14.10
C PRO A 24 7.99 -5.16 13.03
N SER A 25 7.52 -5.48 11.84
CA SER A 25 7.29 -4.48 10.79
C SER A 25 6.30 -3.42 11.26
N ARG A 26 6.57 -2.17 10.98
CA ARG A 26 5.73 -1.03 11.33
C ARG A 26 5.50 -0.16 10.11
N SER A 27 4.38 0.55 10.11
CA SER A 27 4.14 1.60 9.12
C SER A 27 5.24 2.65 9.19
N ARG A 28 5.78 3.06 8.04
CA ARG A 28 6.77 4.15 7.93
C ARG A 28 6.14 5.52 8.16
N TYR A 29 4.81 5.61 8.10
CA TYR A 29 4.08 6.87 8.06
C TYR A 29 3.73 7.37 9.45
N SER A 30 4.12 8.63 9.74
CA SER A 30 3.80 9.32 10.99
C SER A 30 2.31 9.69 11.03
N THR A 31 1.62 9.37 12.12
CA THR A 31 0.23 9.78 12.36
C THR A 31 0.03 11.29 12.38
N PHE A 32 1.11 12.06 12.57
CA PHE A 32 1.08 13.52 12.52
C PHE A 32 0.61 14.05 11.16
N MET A 33 0.95 13.36 10.06
CA MET A 33 0.65 13.79 8.70
C MET A 33 -0.74 13.40 8.19
N PHE A 34 -1.41 12.43 8.84
CA PHE A 34 -2.65 11.84 8.33
C PHE A 34 -3.87 12.20 9.19
N SER A 35 -5.03 12.32 8.56
CA SER A 35 -6.31 12.67 9.21
C SER A 35 -7.00 11.46 9.87
N GLY A 36 -6.60 10.25 9.49
CA GLY A 36 -7.15 9.00 10.00
C GLY A 36 -6.68 7.82 9.15
N VAL A 37 -7.02 6.63 9.59
CA VAL A 37 -6.76 5.38 8.88
C VAL A 37 -8.10 4.71 8.63
N ASN A 38 -8.46 4.54 7.36
CA ASN A 38 -9.57 3.70 6.95
C ASN A 38 -9.01 2.37 6.49
N PHE A 39 -9.51 1.28 7.03
CA PHE A 39 -9.08 -0.06 6.64
C PHE A 39 -10.25 -0.81 6.01
N ALA A 40 -10.10 -1.17 4.72
CA ALA A 40 -11.03 -2.03 4.02
C ALA A 40 -10.48 -3.46 4.01
N SER A 41 -10.96 -4.31 4.92
CA SER A 41 -10.56 -5.72 5.06
C SER A 41 -11.04 -6.60 3.90
N GLY A 42 -11.96 -6.08 3.10
CA GLY A 42 -12.52 -6.68 1.90
C GLY A 42 -13.47 -5.71 1.21
N GLY A 43 -13.85 -6.01 -0.03
CA GLY A 43 -14.77 -5.14 -0.75
C GLY A 43 -14.19 -3.78 -1.13
N ALA A 44 -12.88 -3.67 -1.30
CA ALA A 44 -12.26 -2.43 -1.72
C ALA A 44 -12.84 -1.90 -3.02
N SER A 45 -12.92 -0.57 -3.14
CA SER A 45 -13.35 0.10 -4.37
C SER A 45 -12.49 -0.32 -5.56
N GLN A 46 -13.10 -0.39 -6.75
CA GLN A 46 -12.41 -0.71 -8.01
C GLN A 46 -11.37 0.32 -8.44
N GLU A 47 -11.35 1.50 -7.83
CA GLU A 47 -10.30 2.48 -8.06
C GLU A 47 -8.94 2.06 -7.48
N TYR A 48 -8.94 1.01 -6.64
CA TYR A 48 -7.73 0.40 -6.07
C TYR A 48 -7.50 -0.95 -6.70
N GLY A 49 -6.40 -1.09 -7.42
CA GLY A 49 -5.95 -2.33 -8.04
C GLY A 49 -4.85 -3.02 -7.26
N GLU A 50 -4.40 -4.16 -7.80
CA GLU A 50 -3.25 -4.92 -7.28
C GLU A 50 -3.40 -5.34 -5.80
N ALA A 51 -4.65 -5.57 -5.32
CA ALA A 51 -4.96 -5.91 -3.94
C ALA A 51 -5.91 -7.11 -3.88
N LEU A 52 -5.43 -8.27 -3.42
CA LEU A 52 -6.24 -9.48 -3.25
C LEU A 52 -7.03 -9.48 -1.95
N SER A 53 -6.52 -8.84 -0.89
CA SER A 53 -7.11 -8.96 0.44
C SER A 53 -7.66 -7.65 0.96
N ALA A 54 -6.83 -6.65 1.17
CA ALA A 54 -7.21 -5.41 1.82
C ALA A 54 -6.60 -4.19 1.14
N VAL A 55 -7.20 -3.03 1.39
CA VAL A 55 -6.67 -1.73 0.99
C VAL A 55 -6.61 -0.83 2.20
N LEU A 56 -5.48 -0.15 2.36
CA LEU A 56 -5.23 0.85 3.40
C LEU A 56 -5.12 2.24 2.75
N PRO A 57 -6.23 2.97 2.57
CA PRO A 57 -6.19 4.36 2.13
C PRO A 57 -5.83 5.26 3.29
N LEU A 58 -4.75 6.02 3.13
CA LEU A 58 -4.29 7.05 4.02
C LEU A 58 -4.59 8.42 3.39
N GLU A 59 -5.32 9.26 4.10
CA GLU A 59 -5.58 10.62 3.66
C GLU A 59 -4.69 11.58 4.44
N THR A 60 -3.89 12.38 3.74
CA THR A 60 -3.13 13.44 4.39
C THR A 60 -4.05 14.49 4.98
N LYS A 61 -3.63 15.09 6.11
CA LYS A 61 -4.44 16.10 6.81
C LYS A 61 -4.85 17.23 5.88
N ASP A 62 -6.09 17.64 6.07
CA ASP A 62 -6.65 18.79 5.38
C ASP A 62 -6.06 20.10 5.93
N TYR A 63 -6.43 21.20 5.27
CA TYR A 63 -6.01 22.55 5.63
C TYR A 63 -6.10 22.79 7.13
N SER A 64 -4.99 23.20 7.75
CA SER A 64 -4.94 23.64 9.14
C SER A 64 -5.20 25.15 9.23
N LYS A 65 -6.14 25.55 10.07
CA LYS A 65 -6.43 26.97 10.33
C LYS A 65 -5.50 27.57 11.40
N VAL A 66 -4.69 26.77 12.05
CA VAL A 66 -3.78 27.18 13.12
C VAL A 66 -2.41 26.56 12.95
N ASP A 67 -1.39 27.34 13.25
CA ASP A 67 -0.03 26.85 13.35
C ASP A 67 0.07 25.83 14.48
N LYS A 68 0.81 24.75 14.25
CA LYS A 68 1.00 23.67 15.22
C LYS A 68 2.47 23.27 15.26
N VAL A 69 2.96 22.99 16.46
CA VAL A 69 4.27 22.37 16.68
C VAL A 69 4.08 21.26 17.72
N GLY A 70 4.74 20.15 17.51
CA GLY A 70 4.76 19.02 18.42
C GLY A 70 6.12 18.38 18.46
N VAL A 71 6.52 17.92 19.64
CA VAL A 71 7.72 17.14 19.85
C VAL A 71 7.36 15.89 20.63
N ASN A 72 8.08 14.81 20.37
CA ASN A 72 7.95 13.56 21.10
C ASN A 72 9.32 13.00 21.46
N ALA A 73 9.43 12.34 22.59
CA ALA A 73 10.63 11.63 23.00
C ALA A 73 10.21 10.33 23.70
N SER A 74 10.96 9.27 23.45
CA SER A 74 10.74 7.95 24.03
C SER A 74 12.08 7.22 24.19
N VAL A 75 12.05 6.05 24.84
CA VAL A 75 13.23 5.17 24.97
C VAL A 75 13.75 4.68 23.60
N VAL A 76 12.91 4.72 22.58
CA VAL A 76 13.25 4.23 21.24
C VAL A 76 13.54 5.34 20.23
N GLY A 77 13.38 6.62 20.60
CA GLY A 77 13.68 7.71 19.67
C GLY A 77 13.08 9.05 20.05
N VAL A 78 13.36 10.02 19.20
CA VAL A 78 12.89 11.41 19.30
C VAL A 78 12.28 11.85 17.97
N GLY A 79 11.33 12.75 18.02
CA GLY A 79 10.73 13.30 16.83
C GLY A 79 10.09 14.67 17.07
N GLY A 80 9.78 15.34 15.99
CA GLY A 80 9.07 16.59 16.05
C GLY A 80 8.51 16.99 14.69
N GLY A 81 7.41 17.70 14.74
CA GLY A 81 6.74 18.17 13.54
C GLY A 81 6.05 19.49 13.76
N GLY A 82 5.78 20.17 12.68
CA GLY A 82 5.06 21.44 12.69
C GLY A 82 4.22 21.65 11.44
N THR A 83 3.20 22.48 11.58
CA THR A 83 2.38 22.95 10.46
C THR A 83 2.36 24.46 10.49
N LYS A 84 2.72 25.07 9.39
CA LYS A 84 2.57 26.50 9.12
C LYS A 84 1.38 26.73 8.23
N THR A 85 0.45 27.56 8.69
CA THR A 85 -0.70 28.00 7.91
C THR A 85 -0.28 29.12 6.97
N LEU A 86 -0.73 29.03 5.72
CA LEU A 86 -0.57 30.02 4.66
C LEU A 86 -1.95 30.58 4.29
N ASP A 87 -2.01 31.67 3.54
CA ASP A 87 -3.26 32.37 3.17
C ASP A 87 -4.30 31.42 2.54
N ARG A 88 -3.87 30.54 1.65
CA ARG A 88 -4.73 29.55 0.97
C ARG A 88 -4.14 28.14 1.00
N GLY A 89 -3.47 27.80 2.10
CA GLY A 89 -2.80 26.52 2.18
C GLY A 89 -2.14 26.26 3.51
N SER A 90 -1.34 25.24 3.56
CA SER A 90 -0.51 24.88 4.71
C SER A 90 0.73 24.11 4.27
N LEU A 91 1.80 24.25 5.02
CA LEU A 91 3.01 23.46 4.93
C LEU A 91 3.23 22.72 6.24
N SER A 92 3.37 21.41 6.18
CA SER A 92 3.67 20.57 7.34
C SER A 92 5.01 19.87 7.13
N VAL A 93 5.78 19.74 8.21
CA VAL A 93 7.03 18.98 8.25
C VAL A 93 7.02 18.09 9.48
N ASP A 94 7.51 16.86 9.36
CA ASP A 94 7.65 15.90 10.45
C ASP A 94 8.98 15.18 10.31
N LEU A 95 9.78 15.15 11.38
CA LEU A 95 11.09 14.51 11.42
C LEU A 95 11.14 13.56 12.63
N ASN A 96 11.58 12.34 12.41
CA ASN A 96 11.68 11.33 13.44
C ASN A 96 13.02 10.60 13.33
N TYR A 97 13.66 10.36 14.46
CA TYR A 97 14.82 9.53 14.59
C TYR A 97 14.57 8.45 15.64
N GLN A 98 14.73 7.20 15.23
CA GLN A 98 14.62 6.04 16.11
C GLN A 98 16.00 5.41 16.29
N ASN A 99 16.28 4.95 17.51
CA ASN A 99 17.51 4.26 17.85
C ASN A 99 17.26 3.32 19.03
N LEU A 100 17.39 2.02 18.80
CA LEU A 100 17.11 1.02 19.82
C LEU A 100 18.29 0.77 20.78
N SER A 101 19.40 1.52 20.70
CA SER A 101 20.56 1.31 21.57
C SER A 101 20.23 1.44 23.07
N LEU A 102 19.36 2.40 23.43
CA LEU A 102 18.93 2.57 24.82
C LEU A 102 17.96 1.46 25.26
N TYR A 103 17.05 1.09 24.37
CA TYR A 103 16.12 -0.01 24.61
C TYR A 103 16.86 -1.33 24.82
N ASP A 104 17.85 -1.64 24.00
CA ASP A 104 18.66 -2.84 24.06
C ASP A 104 19.45 -2.96 25.38
N LYS A 105 19.96 -1.85 25.91
CA LYS A 105 20.60 -1.81 27.22
C LYS A 105 19.65 -2.10 28.39
N VAL A 106 18.39 -1.70 28.27
CA VAL A 106 17.37 -1.89 29.34
C VAL A 106 16.73 -3.28 29.24
N TYR A 107 16.54 -3.80 28.04
CA TYR A 107 15.86 -5.06 27.77
C TYR A 107 16.78 -6.06 27.05
N SER A 108 18.00 -6.22 27.53
CA SER A 108 19.00 -7.14 26.96
C SER A 108 18.50 -8.59 26.90
N GLY A 109 18.88 -9.32 25.85
CA GLY A 109 18.70 -10.76 25.75
C GLY A 109 17.68 -11.29 24.76
N ARG A 110 17.03 -10.43 23.96
CA ARG A 110 16.11 -10.88 22.89
C ARG A 110 16.75 -10.94 21.51
N THR A 111 17.63 -10.00 21.22
CA THR A 111 18.36 -9.92 19.95
C THR A 111 19.74 -9.40 20.25
N GLU A 112 20.77 -10.08 19.78
CA GLU A 112 22.15 -9.65 19.93
C GLU A 112 22.52 -8.73 18.77
N PHE A 113 22.46 -7.42 18.99
CA PHE A 113 22.86 -6.43 18.00
C PHE A 113 24.37 -6.20 18.01
N GLU A 114 24.99 -6.23 16.84
CA GLU A 114 26.29 -5.58 16.62
C GLU A 114 26.10 -4.07 16.48
N ARG A 115 25.10 -3.67 15.69
CA ARG A 115 24.65 -2.29 15.52
C ARG A 115 23.13 -2.25 15.70
N PRO A 116 22.65 -1.65 16.81
CA PRO A 116 21.23 -1.55 17.07
C PRO A 116 20.47 -0.85 15.93
N TYR A 117 19.21 -1.23 15.76
CA TYR A 117 18.31 -0.64 14.78
C TYR A 117 18.28 0.88 14.90
N ARG A 118 18.47 1.55 13.77
CA ARG A 118 18.37 2.99 13.61
C ARG A 118 17.51 3.30 12.41
N MET A 119 16.64 4.30 12.56
CA MET A 119 15.81 4.79 11.49
C MET A 119 15.74 6.32 11.56
N PHE A 120 15.97 6.96 10.43
CA PHE A 120 15.63 8.36 10.20
C PHE A 120 14.44 8.41 9.27
N SER A 121 13.42 9.23 9.60
CA SER A 121 12.25 9.47 8.77
C SER A 121 11.98 10.97 8.70
N GLY A 122 11.83 11.48 7.49
CA GLY A 122 11.44 12.86 7.24
C GLY A 122 10.30 12.94 6.26
N ALA A 123 9.22 13.66 6.62
CA ALA A 123 8.06 13.85 5.76
C ALA A 123 7.71 15.34 5.63
N THR A 124 7.20 15.73 4.48
CA THR A 124 6.66 17.06 4.23
C THR A 124 5.36 16.98 3.44
N GLN A 125 4.44 17.87 3.76
CA GLN A 125 3.17 18.01 3.05
C GLN A 125 2.93 19.49 2.74
N PHE A 126 2.68 19.78 1.48
CA PHE A 126 2.17 21.07 1.03
C PHE A 126 0.76 20.93 0.49
N ARG A 127 -0.12 21.81 0.91
CA ARG A 127 -1.48 21.91 0.41
C ARG A 127 -1.79 23.32 0.02
N HIS A 128 -2.44 23.49 -1.13
CA HIS A 128 -2.87 24.80 -1.64
C HIS A 128 -4.28 24.71 -2.24
N THR A 129 -5.13 25.67 -1.87
CA THR A 129 -6.50 25.81 -2.36
C THR A 129 -6.66 27.19 -3.03
N PRO A 130 -6.26 27.33 -4.31
CA PRO A 130 -6.29 28.63 -5.00
C PRO A 130 -7.70 29.23 -5.12
N GLY A 131 -8.73 28.39 -4.98
CA GLY A 131 -10.14 28.74 -4.96
C GLY A 131 -10.97 27.60 -4.38
N ASP A 132 -12.27 27.80 -4.17
CA ASP A 132 -13.17 26.83 -3.52
C ASP A 132 -13.36 25.53 -4.33
N ALA A 133 -13.10 25.59 -5.63
CA ALA A 133 -13.25 24.44 -6.53
C ALA A 133 -11.97 23.62 -6.69
N THR A 134 -10.81 24.09 -6.20
CA THR A 134 -9.51 23.50 -6.54
C THR A 134 -8.72 23.17 -5.28
N VAL A 135 -8.18 21.95 -5.22
CA VAL A 135 -7.25 21.51 -4.17
C VAL A 135 -6.03 20.87 -4.83
N PHE A 136 -4.87 21.36 -4.46
CA PHE A 136 -3.58 20.80 -4.85
C PHE A 136 -2.84 20.32 -3.60
N LYS A 137 -2.30 19.11 -3.62
CA LYS A 137 -1.50 18.55 -2.52
C LYS A 137 -0.20 17.97 -3.07
N ILE A 138 0.88 18.15 -2.34
CA ILE A 138 2.13 17.41 -2.51
C ILE A 138 2.47 16.79 -1.16
N TYR A 139 2.82 15.51 -1.16
CA TYR A 139 3.37 14.81 -0.02
C TYR A 139 4.69 14.17 -0.43
N ALA A 140 5.71 14.30 0.39
CA ALA A 140 7.00 13.66 0.18
C ALA A 140 7.52 13.07 1.50
N GLN A 141 8.14 11.90 1.42
CA GLN A 141 8.76 11.21 2.54
C GLN A 141 10.04 10.52 2.12
N TYR A 142 11.03 10.58 3.01
CA TYR A 142 12.27 9.83 2.94
C TYR A 142 12.49 9.08 4.24
N ASP A 143 12.86 7.81 4.14
CA ASP A 143 13.22 6.97 5.28
C ASP A 143 14.53 6.24 4.99
N ARG A 144 15.39 6.19 6.00
CA ARG A 144 16.59 5.37 6.00
C ARG A 144 16.63 4.52 7.26
N THR A 145 16.81 3.22 7.07
CA THR A 145 16.94 2.24 8.15
C THR A 145 18.28 1.53 8.03
N ASP A 146 18.99 1.34 9.13
CA ASP A 146 20.16 0.48 9.20
C ASP A 146 20.26 -0.25 10.55
N PHE A 147 20.70 -1.49 10.52
CA PHE A 147 21.05 -2.28 11.71
C PHE A 147 21.90 -3.49 11.33
N SER A 148 22.58 -4.08 12.32
CA SER A 148 23.20 -5.40 12.21
C SER A 148 22.99 -6.20 13.49
N ALA A 149 22.72 -7.50 13.33
CA ALA A 149 22.45 -8.41 14.44
C ALA A 149 23.03 -9.79 14.16
N TYR A 150 23.30 -10.54 15.22
CA TYR A 150 23.69 -11.94 15.13
C TYR A 150 22.45 -12.85 15.12
N GLU A 151 22.45 -13.82 14.22
CA GLU A 151 21.36 -14.76 14.01
C GLU A 151 21.81 -16.22 14.20
N GLY A 152 20.95 -17.01 14.85
CA GLY A 152 21.14 -18.43 15.04
C GLY A 152 22.27 -18.79 16.02
N ASP A 153 22.39 -20.10 16.29
CA ASP A 153 23.39 -20.64 17.21
C ASP A 153 24.84 -20.43 16.70
N GLU A 154 25.03 -20.34 15.41
CA GLU A 154 26.31 -20.07 14.76
C GLU A 154 26.70 -18.59 14.76
N ARG A 155 25.87 -17.71 15.37
CA ARG A 155 26.09 -16.25 15.46
C ARG A 155 26.42 -15.63 14.09
N ARG A 156 25.64 -15.93 13.08
CA ARG A 156 25.81 -15.32 11.75
C ARG A 156 25.46 -13.85 11.78
N LEU A 157 26.36 -13.03 11.30
CA LEU A 157 26.10 -11.58 11.22
C LEU A 157 25.17 -11.30 10.04
N PHE A 158 24.03 -10.67 10.33
CA PHE A 158 23.09 -10.14 9.37
C PHE A 158 23.10 -8.62 9.46
N ALA A 159 23.42 -7.92 8.38
CA ALA A 159 23.39 -6.47 8.31
C ALA A 159 22.42 -6.02 7.22
N LEU A 160 21.58 -5.04 7.52
CA LEU A 160 20.59 -4.47 6.61
C LEU A 160 20.73 -2.96 6.54
N ALA A 161 20.73 -2.42 5.32
CA ALA A 161 20.56 -1.01 5.05
C ALA A 161 19.43 -0.82 4.02
N GLU A 162 18.53 0.14 4.26
CA GLU A 162 17.38 0.39 3.42
C GLU A 162 17.11 1.88 3.28
N ASP A 163 16.87 2.32 2.05
CA ASP A 163 16.43 3.65 1.70
C ASP A 163 15.10 3.61 1.00
N ASN A 164 14.17 4.46 1.41
CA ASN A 164 12.86 4.62 0.81
C ASN A 164 12.57 6.08 0.49
N ILE A 165 12.09 6.34 -0.70
CA ILE A 165 11.57 7.65 -1.12
C ILE A 165 10.14 7.46 -1.62
N TYR A 166 9.26 8.32 -1.18
CA TYR A 166 7.90 8.42 -1.71
C TYR A 166 7.53 9.89 -1.93
N VAL A 167 7.03 10.20 -3.11
CA VAL A 167 6.53 11.54 -3.43
C VAL A 167 5.24 11.38 -4.20
N ASN A 168 4.19 12.10 -3.82
CA ASN A 168 3.00 12.24 -4.64
C ASN A 168 2.61 13.71 -4.83
N ALA A 169 1.93 13.97 -5.95
CA ALA A 169 1.25 15.22 -6.23
C ALA A 169 -0.16 14.90 -6.71
N THR A 170 -1.16 15.53 -6.10
CA THR A 170 -2.57 15.31 -6.44
C THR A 170 -3.27 16.64 -6.68
N PHE A 171 -4.15 16.63 -7.64
CA PHE A 171 -4.98 17.77 -8.06
C PHE A 171 -6.44 17.32 -8.07
N ARG A 172 -7.31 18.09 -7.42
CA ARG A 172 -8.76 17.91 -7.45
C ARG A 172 -9.40 19.20 -7.91
N TYR A 173 -10.31 19.09 -8.85
CA TYR A 173 -11.05 20.23 -9.40
C TYR A 173 -12.53 19.89 -9.54
N ARG A 174 -13.37 20.72 -8.94
CA ARG A 174 -14.83 20.66 -9.09
C ARG A 174 -15.24 21.58 -10.23
N ALA A 175 -15.52 20.96 -11.37
CA ALA A 175 -15.93 21.69 -12.57
C ALA A 175 -17.38 22.17 -12.49
N ALA A 176 -17.70 23.19 -13.29
CA ALA A 176 -19.08 23.58 -13.54
C ALA A 176 -19.89 22.38 -14.06
N GLY A 177 -21.15 22.25 -13.63
CA GLY A 177 -21.99 21.11 -13.98
C GLY A 177 -21.81 19.87 -13.11
N GLY A 178 -21.08 19.98 -11.98
CA GLY A 178 -21.01 18.97 -10.92
C GLY A 178 -20.09 17.78 -11.24
N TRP A 179 -19.11 17.95 -12.13
CA TRP A 179 -18.04 17.01 -12.32
C TRP A 179 -16.90 17.27 -11.32
N ASP A 180 -16.50 16.27 -10.58
CA ASP A 180 -15.30 16.25 -9.77
C ASP A 180 -14.19 15.53 -10.55
N TRP A 181 -13.11 16.24 -10.84
CA TRP A 181 -11.94 15.69 -11.52
C TRP A 181 -10.78 15.55 -10.55
N PHE A 182 -10.17 14.37 -10.54
CA PHE A 182 -8.95 14.05 -9.83
C PHE A 182 -7.87 13.67 -10.83
N ALA A 183 -6.67 14.20 -10.63
CA ALA A 183 -5.46 13.76 -11.30
C ALA A 183 -4.33 13.63 -10.28
N GLY A 184 -3.51 12.60 -10.41
CA GLY A 184 -2.41 12.34 -9.50
C GLY A 184 -1.23 11.68 -10.18
N ALA A 185 -0.04 11.96 -9.64
CA ALA A 185 1.21 11.28 -9.96
C ALA A 185 1.94 10.96 -8.67
N ALA A 186 2.48 9.75 -8.56
CA ALA A 186 3.31 9.34 -7.43
C ALA A 186 4.56 8.62 -7.91
N TYR A 187 5.66 8.84 -7.21
CA TYR A 187 6.92 8.16 -7.41
C TYR A 187 7.35 7.49 -6.11
N SER A 188 7.66 6.20 -6.18
CA SER A 188 8.23 5.40 -5.11
C SER A 188 9.61 4.89 -5.53
N TYR A 189 10.58 4.97 -4.63
CA TYR A 189 11.88 4.35 -4.79
C TYR A 189 12.23 3.58 -3.53
N TYR A 190 12.77 2.39 -3.70
CA TYR A 190 13.18 1.48 -2.66
C TYR A 190 14.52 0.87 -3.01
N ASN A 191 15.46 0.93 -2.07
CA ASN A 191 16.76 0.26 -2.18
C ASN A 191 17.06 -0.45 -0.87
N ARG A 192 17.32 -1.73 -0.95
CA ARG A 192 17.62 -2.59 0.20
C ARG A 192 18.88 -3.38 -0.09
N GLU A 193 19.77 -3.33 0.87
CA GLU A 193 21.02 -4.04 0.85
C GLU A 193 21.13 -4.91 2.10
N VAL A 194 21.34 -6.19 1.90
CA VAL A 194 21.49 -7.18 2.97
C VAL A 194 22.83 -7.86 2.81
N ASN A 195 23.63 -7.84 3.87
CA ASN A 195 24.90 -8.55 3.95
C ASN A 195 24.80 -9.63 5.01
N ALA A 196 24.98 -10.90 4.61
CA ALA A 196 25.00 -12.05 5.49
C ALA A 196 26.41 -12.63 5.59
N ALA A 197 27.26 -11.96 6.34
CA ALA A 197 28.72 -12.14 6.34
C ALA A 197 29.25 -13.42 7.02
N ALA A 198 28.39 -14.36 7.41
CA ALA A 198 28.83 -15.42 8.31
C ALA A 198 29.61 -16.59 7.67
N VAL A 199 29.40 -16.93 6.41
CA VAL A 199 30.04 -18.12 5.81
C VAL A 199 30.63 -17.86 4.43
N SER A 200 30.11 -16.91 3.65
CA SER A 200 30.48 -16.78 2.25
C SER A 200 30.47 -15.35 1.68
N GLY A 201 30.20 -14.36 2.49
CA GLY A 201 30.08 -12.97 1.99
C GLY A 201 28.86 -12.77 1.11
N ASP A 202 27.75 -13.46 1.40
CA ASP A 202 26.51 -13.36 0.68
C ASP A 202 25.93 -11.95 0.77
N ASN A 203 25.71 -11.33 -0.37
CA ASN A 203 25.11 -10.03 -0.48
C ASN A 203 23.84 -10.11 -1.32
N TRP A 204 22.78 -9.53 -0.83
CA TRP A 204 21.55 -9.36 -1.57
C TRP A 204 21.25 -7.88 -1.73
N LEU A 205 21.11 -7.44 -2.98
CA LEU A 205 20.69 -6.10 -3.35
C LEU A 205 19.34 -6.16 -4.03
N GLU A 206 18.38 -5.44 -3.49
CA GLU A 206 17.06 -5.26 -4.09
C GLU A 206 16.82 -3.78 -4.35
N ARG A 207 16.44 -3.43 -5.56
CA ARG A 207 16.13 -2.07 -5.96
C ARG A 207 14.85 -2.04 -6.77
N GLN A 208 13.93 -1.17 -6.37
CA GLN A 208 12.65 -0.99 -7.04
C GLN A 208 12.34 0.49 -7.21
N TRP A 209 11.64 0.81 -8.28
CA TRP A 209 10.94 2.09 -8.38
C TRP A 209 9.63 1.92 -9.13
N GLU A 210 8.68 2.80 -8.81
CA GLU A 210 7.38 2.86 -9.43
C GLU A 210 6.98 4.31 -9.70
N LEU A 211 6.50 4.57 -10.92
CA LEU A 211 5.75 5.77 -11.26
C LEU A 211 4.28 5.36 -11.43
N HIS A 212 3.40 5.89 -10.56
CA HIS A 212 1.97 5.71 -10.64
C HIS A 212 1.30 7.00 -11.14
N LEU A 213 0.55 6.89 -12.22
CA LEU A 213 -0.23 7.98 -12.82
C LEU A 213 -1.71 7.59 -12.77
N LYS A 214 -2.57 8.51 -12.33
CA LYS A 214 -4.01 8.24 -12.19
C LYS A 214 -4.82 9.48 -12.52
N THR A 215 -5.94 9.29 -13.22
CA THR A 215 -6.99 10.30 -13.36
C THR A 215 -8.35 9.66 -13.16
N LYS A 216 -9.25 10.39 -12.50
CA LYS A 216 -10.62 9.96 -12.19
C LYS A 216 -11.58 11.13 -12.38
N MET A 217 -12.76 10.83 -12.90
CA MET A 217 -13.88 11.74 -12.98
C MET A 217 -15.07 11.13 -12.23
N SER A 218 -15.74 11.96 -11.44
CA SER A 218 -16.91 11.57 -10.65
C SER A 218 -18.03 12.56 -10.89
N ARG A 219 -19.27 12.06 -10.97
CA ARG A 219 -20.44 12.93 -11.08
C ARG A 219 -21.69 12.31 -10.45
N ARG A 220 -22.39 13.11 -9.68
CA ARG A 220 -23.76 12.79 -9.26
C ARG A 220 -24.74 13.42 -10.26
N PHE A 221 -25.38 12.58 -11.07
CA PHE A 221 -26.33 13.03 -12.09
C PHE A 221 -27.70 13.41 -11.50
N SER A 222 -28.07 12.72 -10.40
CA SER A 222 -29.30 12.96 -9.67
C SER A 222 -29.16 12.50 -8.21
N SER A 223 -30.21 12.64 -7.41
CA SER A 223 -30.23 12.07 -6.05
C SER A 223 -30.10 10.54 -6.04
N VAL A 224 -30.47 9.88 -7.16
CA VAL A 224 -30.51 8.42 -7.27
C VAL A 224 -29.37 7.81 -8.08
N PHE A 225 -28.53 8.60 -8.75
CA PHE A 225 -27.50 8.05 -9.63
C PHE A 225 -26.16 8.79 -9.52
N HIS A 226 -25.09 8.04 -9.24
CA HIS A 226 -23.72 8.52 -9.16
C HIS A 226 -22.80 7.65 -10.02
N LEU A 227 -21.84 8.27 -10.69
CA LEU A 227 -20.89 7.63 -11.60
C LEU A 227 -19.46 8.03 -11.25
N ASP A 228 -18.57 7.04 -11.19
CA ASP A 228 -17.11 7.20 -11.11
C ASP A 228 -16.47 6.46 -12.29
N MET A 229 -15.47 7.07 -12.92
CA MET A 229 -14.66 6.43 -13.95
C MET A 229 -13.25 6.97 -13.92
N GLY A 230 -12.29 6.14 -14.29
CA GLY A 230 -10.91 6.57 -14.35
C GLY A 230 -9.99 5.59 -15.04
N VAL A 231 -8.78 6.07 -15.23
CA VAL A 231 -7.67 5.27 -15.76
C VAL A 231 -6.44 5.51 -14.92
N GLU A 232 -5.59 4.50 -14.84
CA GLU A 232 -4.31 4.59 -14.16
C GLU A 232 -3.25 3.73 -14.83
N SER A 233 -1.99 4.04 -14.56
CA SER A 233 -0.86 3.27 -15.04
C SER A 233 0.23 3.21 -13.97
N TYR A 234 0.77 2.01 -13.74
CA TYR A 234 1.94 1.75 -12.91
C TYR A 234 3.10 1.38 -13.84
N ILE A 235 4.15 2.17 -13.84
CA ILE A 235 5.39 1.91 -14.55
C ILE A 235 6.41 1.53 -13.52
N ARG A 236 6.85 0.28 -13.52
CA ARG A 236 7.71 -0.32 -12.49
C ARG A 236 9.05 -0.74 -13.05
N ASN A 237 10.05 -0.73 -12.20
CA ASN A 237 11.31 -1.41 -12.43
C ASN A 237 11.69 -2.15 -11.15
N TYR A 238 12.04 -3.37 -11.30
CA TYR A 238 12.53 -4.24 -10.25
C TYR A 238 13.87 -4.80 -10.66
N ARG A 239 14.84 -4.70 -9.77
CA ARG A 239 16.15 -5.32 -9.91
C ARG A 239 16.51 -6.03 -8.61
N ASN A 240 16.92 -7.27 -8.75
CA ASN A 240 17.42 -8.12 -7.67
C ASN A 240 18.80 -8.65 -8.12
N CYS A 241 19.79 -8.56 -7.24
CA CYS A 241 21.11 -9.08 -7.45
C CYS A 241 21.51 -9.86 -6.20
N TYR A 242 21.79 -11.14 -6.37
CA TYR A 242 22.24 -12.03 -5.32
C TYR A 242 23.67 -12.48 -5.61
N LEU A 243 24.59 -12.13 -4.75
CA LEU A 243 25.99 -12.52 -4.79
C LEU A 243 26.23 -13.64 -3.79
N TYR A 244 26.47 -14.84 -4.28
CA TYR A 244 26.77 -16.01 -3.47
C TYR A 244 28.03 -16.69 -3.99
N SER A 245 29.08 -16.78 -3.18
CA SER A 245 30.27 -17.57 -3.49
C SER A 245 30.77 -17.41 -4.93
N ASP A 246 30.94 -16.15 -5.41
CA ASP A 246 31.38 -15.78 -6.77
C ASP A 246 30.31 -15.97 -7.88
N ILE A 247 29.08 -16.35 -7.55
CA ILE A 247 27.95 -16.37 -8.49
C ILE A 247 27.21 -15.03 -8.38
N ASP A 248 27.16 -14.30 -9.51
CA ASP A 248 26.35 -13.07 -9.65
C ASP A 248 25.03 -13.44 -10.37
N ASP A 249 23.96 -13.58 -9.62
CA ASP A 249 22.62 -13.78 -10.17
C ASP A 249 21.85 -12.43 -10.15
N ALA A 250 21.99 -11.68 -11.22
CA ALA A 250 21.34 -10.40 -11.41
C ALA A 250 20.10 -10.53 -12.29
N ASN A 251 18.96 -10.24 -11.72
CA ASN A 251 17.66 -10.29 -12.40
C ASN A 251 17.02 -8.91 -12.47
N GLN A 252 16.40 -8.58 -13.61
CA GLN A 252 15.70 -7.31 -13.79
C GLN A 252 14.44 -7.49 -14.62
N MET A 253 13.39 -6.74 -14.26
CA MET A 253 12.16 -6.61 -15.05
C MET A 253 11.58 -5.20 -14.95
N SER A 254 10.82 -4.81 -15.98
CA SER A 254 10.17 -3.49 -16.04
C SER A 254 8.70 -3.66 -16.49
N PRO A 255 7.81 -4.14 -15.61
CA PRO A 255 6.41 -4.28 -15.93
C PRO A 255 5.71 -2.92 -15.99
N THR A 256 4.79 -2.79 -16.93
CA THR A 256 3.79 -1.72 -16.96
C THR A 256 2.42 -2.35 -16.78
N ILE A 257 1.64 -1.81 -15.84
CA ILE A 257 0.24 -2.18 -15.61
C ILE A 257 -0.60 -0.98 -15.97
N SER A 258 -1.53 -1.14 -16.92
CA SER A 258 -2.48 -0.09 -17.30
C SER A 258 -3.88 -0.56 -16.96
N ALA A 259 -4.65 0.27 -16.28
CA ALA A 259 -5.97 -0.09 -15.81
C ALA A 259 -7.01 0.98 -16.16
N GLY A 260 -8.23 0.51 -16.43
CA GLY A 260 -9.43 1.33 -16.49
C GLY A 260 -10.43 0.83 -15.48
N PHE A 261 -11.14 1.72 -14.81
CA PHE A 261 -12.15 1.39 -13.82
C PHE A 261 -13.40 2.25 -13.95
N PHE A 262 -14.51 1.66 -13.55
CA PHE A 262 -15.84 2.26 -13.64
C PHE A 262 -16.69 1.80 -12.46
N SER A 263 -17.51 2.70 -11.91
CA SER A 263 -18.51 2.39 -10.88
C SER A 263 -19.78 3.20 -11.12
N ALA A 264 -20.91 2.53 -11.02
CA ALA A 264 -22.24 3.13 -11.06
C ALA A 264 -22.98 2.79 -9.78
N ALA A 265 -23.25 3.79 -8.96
CA ALA A 265 -24.05 3.66 -7.75
C ALA A 265 -25.48 4.16 -8.02
N TYR A 266 -26.45 3.31 -7.70
CA TYR A 266 -27.86 3.55 -7.85
C TYR A 266 -28.57 3.48 -6.49
N TYR A 267 -29.40 4.47 -6.21
CA TYR A 267 -30.15 4.63 -4.96
C TYR A 267 -31.66 4.53 -5.26
N PRO A 268 -32.20 3.32 -5.48
CA PRO A 268 -33.63 3.15 -5.82
C PRO A 268 -34.58 3.59 -4.71
N LEU A 269 -34.08 3.55 -3.47
CA LEU A 269 -34.76 4.00 -2.27
C LEU A 269 -33.78 4.78 -1.41
N GLU A 270 -34.24 5.70 -0.56
CA GLU A 270 -33.40 6.43 0.42
C GLU A 270 -32.56 5.50 1.31
N ARG A 271 -33.07 4.30 1.55
CA ARG A 271 -32.43 3.28 2.41
C ARG A 271 -31.62 2.23 1.67
N LEU A 272 -31.59 2.26 0.34
CA LEU A 272 -30.94 1.22 -0.46
C LEU A 272 -29.95 1.84 -1.44
N LYS A 273 -28.69 1.43 -1.35
CA LYS A 273 -27.64 1.70 -2.33
C LYS A 273 -27.23 0.39 -3.00
N ALA A 274 -27.26 0.33 -4.30
CA ALA A 274 -26.64 -0.73 -5.10
C ALA A 274 -25.50 -0.13 -5.95
N GLU A 275 -24.35 -0.76 -5.98
CA GLU A 275 -23.21 -0.31 -6.75
C GLU A 275 -22.67 -1.45 -7.61
N LEU A 276 -22.72 -1.27 -8.92
CA LEU A 276 -22.08 -2.15 -9.89
C LEU A 276 -20.78 -1.49 -10.37
N SER A 277 -19.72 -2.25 -10.33
CA SER A 277 -18.41 -1.72 -10.73
C SER A 277 -17.55 -2.78 -11.40
N PHE A 278 -16.59 -2.34 -12.19
CA PHE A 278 -15.63 -3.21 -12.82
C PHE A 278 -14.30 -2.50 -13.03
N ARG A 279 -13.27 -3.31 -13.09
CA ARG A 279 -11.91 -2.89 -13.39
C ARG A 279 -11.32 -3.81 -14.44
N THR A 280 -10.62 -3.24 -15.40
CA THR A 280 -9.82 -4.00 -16.36
C THR A 280 -8.35 -3.61 -16.19
N GLU A 281 -7.45 -4.59 -16.22
CA GLU A 281 -6.02 -4.40 -16.07
C GLU A 281 -5.27 -5.16 -17.16
N TYR A 282 -4.36 -4.46 -17.81
CA TYR A 282 -3.43 -5.05 -18.77
C TYR A 282 -2.02 -4.98 -18.22
N THR A 283 -1.29 -6.08 -18.24
CA THR A 283 0.13 -6.12 -17.88
C THR A 283 1.02 -6.41 -19.10
N SER A 284 2.06 -5.60 -19.24
CA SER A 284 3.03 -5.77 -20.32
C SER A 284 3.91 -7.02 -20.16
N LEU A 285 4.03 -7.55 -18.93
CA LEU A 285 4.94 -8.65 -18.61
C LEU A 285 4.51 -9.97 -19.28
N ASN A 286 3.28 -10.38 -19.06
CA ASN A 286 2.71 -11.60 -19.66
C ASN A 286 1.70 -11.32 -20.78
N ARG A 287 1.45 -10.02 -21.10
CA ARG A 287 0.52 -9.54 -22.14
C ARG A 287 -0.92 -10.03 -21.92
N LYS A 288 -1.34 -10.18 -20.66
CA LYS A 288 -2.68 -10.65 -20.31
C LYS A 288 -3.53 -9.47 -19.81
N MET A 289 -4.82 -9.61 -20.07
CA MET A 289 -5.86 -8.71 -19.56
C MET A 289 -6.68 -9.43 -18.50
N ASN A 290 -6.93 -8.75 -17.39
CA ASN A 290 -7.81 -9.20 -16.32
C ASN A 290 -9.07 -8.34 -16.30
N PHE A 291 -10.21 -8.96 -15.98
CA PHE A 291 -11.49 -8.28 -15.79
C PHE A 291 -12.03 -8.62 -14.39
N SER A 292 -12.35 -7.60 -13.61
CA SER A 292 -12.68 -7.70 -12.19
C SER A 292 -14.02 -7.01 -11.89
N PRO A 293 -15.18 -7.69 -12.09
CA PRO A 293 -16.49 -7.18 -11.74
C PRO A 293 -16.73 -7.25 -10.23
N ARG A 294 -17.48 -6.27 -9.70
CA ARG A 294 -17.88 -6.20 -8.28
C ARG A 294 -19.31 -5.68 -8.17
N LEU A 295 -20.05 -6.22 -7.21
CA LEU A 295 -21.39 -5.77 -6.83
C LEU A 295 -21.41 -5.53 -5.32
N ALA A 296 -21.85 -4.35 -4.90
CA ALA A 296 -22.05 -4.01 -3.51
C ALA A 296 -23.48 -3.52 -3.29
N VAL A 297 -24.09 -3.95 -2.19
CA VAL A 297 -25.42 -3.52 -1.77
C VAL A 297 -25.36 -3.09 -0.31
N ASN A 298 -25.83 -1.89 0.00
CA ASN A 298 -25.97 -1.38 1.37
C ASN A 298 -27.44 -1.06 1.64
N TYR A 299 -27.94 -1.53 2.78
CA TYR A 299 -29.29 -1.27 3.24
C TYR A 299 -29.27 -0.61 4.63
N TYR A 300 -29.92 0.54 4.76
CA TYR A 300 -29.95 1.35 5.97
C TYR A 300 -31.26 1.17 6.72
N LEU A 301 -31.19 0.77 7.98
CA LEU A 301 -32.30 0.56 8.92
C LEU A 301 -32.11 1.45 10.15
N GLY A 302 -32.52 2.72 10.07
CA GLY A 302 -32.25 3.69 11.14
C GLY A 302 -30.74 3.82 11.37
N ASP A 303 -30.29 3.50 12.58
CA ASP A 303 -28.88 3.56 12.98
C ASP A 303 -28.04 2.32 12.56
N MET A 304 -28.68 1.36 11.89
CA MET A 304 -28.02 0.14 11.44
C MET A 304 -27.84 0.15 9.91
N MET A 305 -26.63 -0.27 9.46
CA MET A 305 -26.32 -0.52 8.05
C MET A 305 -25.98 -1.99 7.86
N LEU A 306 -26.65 -2.63 6.91
CA LEU A 306 -26.30 -3.96 6.41
C LEU A 306 -25.61 -3.80 5.05
N SER A 307 -24.53 -4.53 4.84
CA SER A 307 -23.78 -4.51 3.58
C SER A 307 -23.52 -5.92 3.06
N GLY A 308 -23.63 -6.09 1.75
CA GLY A 308 -23.26 -7.31 1.04
C GLY A 308 -22.38 -6.96 -0.15
N ILE A 309 -21.25 -7.65 -0.31
CA ILE A 309 -20.30 -7.43 -1.39
C ILE A 309 -19.91 -8.77 -2.00
N VAL A 310 -19.94 -8.84 -3.32
CA VAL A 310 -19.33 -9.93 -4.10
C VAL A 310 -18.46 -9.33 -5.18
N GLY A 311 -17.24 -9.84 -5.34
CA GLY A 311 -16.34 -9.28 -6.32
C GLY A 311 -15.15 -10.16 -6.64
N ARG A 312 -14.62 -9.97 -7.84
CA ARG A 312 -13.36 -10.54 -8.30
C ARG A 312 -12.25 -9.51 -8.15
N TYR A 313 -11.14 -9.96 -7.59
CA TYR A 313 -9.93 -9.16 -7.34
C TYR A 313 -8.74 -9.84 -7.99
N THR A 314 -7.81 -9.07 -8.51
CA THR A 314 -6.60 -9.56 -9.18
C THR A 314 -5.39 -8.82 -8.70
N GLN A 315 -4.24 -9.51 -8.64
CA GLN A 315 -2.95 -8.96 -8.27
C GLN A 315 -1.85 -9.72 -9.03
N LEU A 316 -0.81 -9.03 -9.45
CA LEU A 316 0.38 -9.72 -9.95
C LEU A 316 1.07 -10.46 -8.78
N PRO A 317 1.66 -11.64 -9.05
CA PRO A 317 2.55 -12.29 -8.09
C PRO A 317 3.68 -11.37 -7.61
N GLU A 318 4.30 -11.73 -6.50
CA GLU A 318 5.47 -11.02 -5.99
C GLU A 318 6.60 -10.96 -7.03
N ASN A 319 7.37 -9.89 -6.96
CA ASN A 319 8.44 -9.63 -7.92
C ASN A 319 9.49 -10.74 -7.97
N ASP A 320 9.78 -11.39 -6.85
CA ASP A 320 10.74 -12.50 -6.78
C ASP A 320 10.29 -13.72 -7.57
N TRP A 321 8.98 -13.97 -7.66
CA TRP A 321 8.41 -15.00 -8.51
C TRP A 321 8.40 -14.58 -10.00
N LEU A 322 7.98 -13.34 -10.26
CA LEU A 322 7.84 -12.79 -11.60
C LEU A 322 9.19 -12.68 -12.33
N VAL A 323 10.26 -12.37 -11.60
CA VAL A 323 11.59 -12.27 -12.20
C VAL A 323 12.12 -13.63 -12.67
N ARG A 324 11.75 -14.69 -11.94
CA ARG A 324 12.08 -16.09 -12.28
C ARG A 324 11.17 -16.65 -13.38
N ASN A 325 9.88 -16.32 -13.35
CA ASN A 325 8.93 -16.73 -14.40
C ASN A 325 7.97 -15.60 -14.78
N ARG A 326 8.31 -14.87 -15.84
CA ARG A 326 7.50 -13.76 -16.39
C ARG A 326 6.17 -14.18 -17.02
N LYS A 327 5.91 -15.48 -17.17
CA LYS A 327 4.67 -16.02 -17.74
C LYS A 327 3.59 -16.27 -16.69
N LEU A 328 3.92 -16.13 -15.40
CA LEU A 328 2.94 -16.27 -14.33
C LEU A 328 1.75 -15.34 -14.58
N MET A 329 0.56 -15.86 -14.30
CA MET A 329 -0.69 -15.12 -14.41
C MET A 329 -0.95 -14.34 -13.14
N SER A 330 -1.75 -13.29 -13.24
CA SER A 330 -2.25 -12.60 -12.05
C SER A 330 -3.04 -13.58 -11.18
N GLU A 331 -2.77 -13.52 -9.90
CA GLU A 331 -3.51 -14.23 -8.86
C GLU A 331 -4.93 -13.67 -8.79
N VAL A 332 -5.87 -14.50 -8.43
CA VAL A 332 -7.31 -14.16 -8.42
C VAL A 332 -7.91 -14.49 -7.07
N CYS A 333 -8.71 -13.59 -6.54
CA CYS A 333 -9.53 -13.82 -5.36
C CYS A 333 -10.99 -13.46 -5.66
N MET A 334 -11.90 -14.41 -5.46
CA MET A 334 -13.33 -14.16 -5.36
C MET A 334 -13.67 -13.89 -3.90
N GLN A 335 -14.21 -12.70 -3.61
CA GLN A 335 -14.57 -12.30 -2.25
C GLN A 335 -16.09 -12.20 -2.10
N TYR A 336 -16.59 -12.71 -0.98
CA TYR A 336 -17.96 -12.62 -0.51
C TYR A 336 -17.94 -12.06 0.89
N ASN A 337 -18.49 -10.86 1.08
CA ASN A 337 -18.48 -10.20 2.38
C ASN A 337 -19.91 -9.81 2.78
N LEU A 338 -20.25 -10.07 4.03
CA LEU A 338 -21.46 -9.58 4.68
C LEU A 338 -21.07 -8.76 5.89
N GLY A 339 -21.60 -7.56 6.00
CA GLY A 339 -21.27 -6.63 7.08
C GLY A 339 -22.53 -6.10 7.75
N MET A 340 -22.40 -5.84 9.05
CA MET A 340 -23.36 -5.12 9.84
C MET A 340 -22.65 -4.04 10.64
N GLN A 341 -23.15 -2.83 10.59
CA GLN A 341 -22.69 -1.71 11.43
C GLN A 341 -23.87 -1.11 12.15
N TYR A 342 -23.70 -0.83 13.43
CA TYR A 342 -24.71 -0.20 14.25
C TYR A 342 -24.07 0.89 15.10
N GLY A 343 -24.57 2.13 15.03
CA GLY A 343 -24.07 3.27 15.77
C GLY A 343 -25.20 3.93 16.57
N TYR A 344 -25.10 3.97 17.89
CA TYR A 344 -26.09 4.60 18.76
C TYR A 344 -25.41 5.23 19.98
N GLU A 345 -25.75 6.47 20.31
CA GLU A 345 -25.29 7.23 21.49
C GLU A 345 -23.76 7.18 21.71
N GLY A 346 -22.97 7.37 20.62
CA GLY A 346 -21.50 7.35 20.68
C GLY A 346 -20.89 5.96 20.78
N ARG A 347 -21.69 4.89 20.72
CA ARG A 347 -21.25 3.50 20.64
C ARG A 347 -21.28 3.05 19.19
N PHE A 348 -20.29 2.29 18.78
CA PHE A 348 -20.19 1.75 17.45
C PHE A 348 -19.88 0.25 17.51
N TYR A 349 -20.72 -0.54 16.83
CA TYR A 349 -20.57 -1.99 16.71
C TYR A 349 -20.43 -2.34 15.26
N LYS A 350 -19.46 -3.20 14.94
CA LYS A 350 -19.22 -3.72 13.60
C LYS A 350 -19.04 -5.22 13.66
N ALA A 351 -19.74 -5.94 12.79
CA ALA A 351 -19.55 -7.36 12.56
C ALA A 351 -19.37 -7.60 11.06
N GLU A 352 -18.42 -8.44 10.70
CA GLU A 352 -18.13 -8.82 9.31
C GLU A 352 -17.94 -10.33 9.23
N LEU A 353 -18.59 -10.92 8.22
CA LEU A 353 -18.36 -12.28 7.77
C LEU A 353 -17.78 -12.22 6.37
N TYR A 354 -16.75 -12.99 6.11
CA TYR A 354 -16.15 -13.05 4.78
C TYR A 354 -15.82 -14.48 4.39
N TYR A 355 -15.86 -14.70 3.08
CA TYR A 355 -15.31 -15.88 2.44
C TYR A 355 -14.50 -15.44 1.22
N LYS A 356 -13.28 -15.92 1.11
CA LYS A 356 -12.36 -15.61 0.01
C LYS A 356 -11.89 -16.91 -0.61
N ASP A 357 -12.06 -17.01 -1.92
CA ASP A 357 -11.63 -18.13 -2.74
C ASP A 357 -10.51 -17.69 -3.67
N TYR A 358 -9.33 -18.28 -3.50
CA TYR A 358 -8.14 -17.92 -4.23
C TYR A 358 -7.84 -18.95 -5.31
N SER A 359 -7.48 -18.46 -6.47
CA SER A 359 -7.03 -19.28 -7.60
C SER A 359 -5.86 -18.61 -8.33
N ARG A 360 -5.13 -19.38 -9.10
CA ARG A 360 -3.92 -18.96 -9.80
C ARG A 360 -2.81 -18.44 -8.87
N LEU A 361 -2.78 -18.90 -7.62
CA LEU A 361 -1.65 -18.62 -6.75
C LEU A 361 -0.38 -19.25 -7.30
N VAL A 362 0.77 -18.65 -6.97
CA VAL A 362 2.06 -19.24 -7.36
C VAL A 362 2.26 -20.55 -6.64
N LEU A 363 2.62 -21.58 -7.38
CA LEU A 363 2.95 -22.91 -6.88
C LEU A 363 4.34 -23.30 -7.35
N GLU A 364 5.17 -23.74 -6.42
CA GLU A 364 6.47 -24.37 -6.71
C GLU A 364 6.28 -25.87 -6.90
N GLU A 365 6.63 -26.37 -8.06
CA GLU A 365 6.61 -27.78 -8.40
C GLU A 365 8.03 -28.24 -8.70
N THR A 366 8.48 -29.33 -8.07
CA THR A 366 9.78 -29.94 -8.41
C THR A 366 9.57 -30.95 -9.52
N ASP A 367 10.23 -30.72 -10.66
CA ASP A 367 10.24 -31.69 -11.74
C ASP A 367 10.97 -32.97 -11.29
N ALA A 368 10.23 -34.07 -11.24
CA ALA A 368 10.74 -35.35 -10.77
C ALA A 368 11.88 -35.93 -11.63
N GLY A 369 12.00 -35.49 -12.88
CA GLY A 369 13.03 -35.96 -13.81
C GLY A 369 14.33 -35.17 -13.75
N THR A 370 14.23 -33.85 -13.54
CA THR A 370 15.39 -32.94 -13.57
C THR A 370 15.77 -32.38 -12.20
N GLY A 371 14.89 -32.53 -11.17
CA GLY A 371 15.06 -31.90 -9.86
C GLY A 371 14.93 -30.36 -9.90
N SER A 372 14.59 -29.78 -11.04
CA SER A 372 14.44 -28.33 -11.17
C SER A 372 13.12 -27.84 -10.59
N VAL A 373 13.15 -26.65 -9.96
CA VAL A 373 11.94 -25.99 -9.43
C VAL A 373 11.24 -25.23 -10.57
N LEU A 374 9.99 -25.63 -10.85
CA LEU A 374 9.12 -24.97 -11.82
C LEU A 374 8.08 -24.13 -11.07
N LEU A 375 7.97 -22.86 -11.45
CA LEU A 375 6.93 -21.96 -10.95
C LEU A 375 5.72 -21.99 -11.87
N THR A 376 4.55 -22.30 -11.31
CA THR A 376 3.27 -22.35 -12.04
C THR A 376 2.23 -21.45 -11.39
N SER A 377 1.16 -21.13 -12.12
CA SER A 377 -0.03 -20.42 -11.60
C SER A 377 -1.17 -21.42 -11.29
N GLY A 378 -0.82 -22.57 -10.73
CA GLY A 378 -1.76 -23.67 -10.43
C GLY A 378 -2.29 -23.69 -9.00
N GLY A 379 -1.79 -22.82 -8.13
CA GLY A 379 -2.15 -22.80 -6.73
C GLY A 379 -3.58 -22.30 -6.47
N TYR A 380 -4.19 -22.78 -5.39
CA TYR A 380 -5.51 -22.39 -4.92
C TYR A 380 -5.59 -22.41 -3.39
N GLY A 381 -6.59 -21.74 -2.82
CA GLY A 381 -6.79 -21.70 -1.38
C GLY A 381 -8.07 -20.97 -1.00
N TYR A 382 -8.39 -20.94 0.27
CA TYR A 382 -9.52 -20.16 0.78
C TYR A 382 -9.23 -19.57 2.16
N SER A 383 -9.98 -18.51 2.52
CA SER A 383 -9.96 -17.87 3.83
C SER A 383 -11.38 -17.55 4.28
N ARG A 384 -11.67 -17.73 5.56
CA ARG A 384 -12.98 -17.49 6.17
C ARG A 384 -12.83 -17.03 7.62
#